data_a543deaa4ac4f84f9d2fea802ca97e82
#
_entry.id   a543deaa4ac4f84f9d2fea802ca97e82
#
_cell.length_a   1.000
_cell.length_b   1.000
_cell.length_c   1.000
_cell.angle_alpha   90.00
_cell.angle_beta   90.00
_cell.angle_gamma   90.00
#
_symmetry.space_group_name_H-M   'P 1'
#
loop_
_entity.id
_entity.type
_entity.pdbx_description
1 polymer ?
#
loop_
_entity_poly.entity_id
_entity_poly.type
_entity_poly.pdbx_seq_one_letter_code
_entity_poly.pdbx_strand_id
1 'polypeptide(L)'
;MSDNKDFFQESKCIIVQDDRFFIDICSSGCGSGCLYCYAPEHNEKQCLLSLEQIKCICEYIKNRYNCHQKIISLCPNTEPLKSKQSISLVLYIIDFFRKQDCYIQISTKEIIPSYFLDKIKLISNSKIYINISIPMITNSDIVEPNAATYSDRFNNFKLNNYYSDINFCLYIKPLIQNQQDLETYVKNINFYNISKVIIGPTFDKNAEIPCISLYDKNGANKILQTQSGYMDGFIKLLRSKTKAQVYGSSVCVIYNDFKDHCVLKLSQFIKSTCEDCSLLKECNYEKI
;
A
#
# COMPACT_ATOMS: atom_id res chain seq x y z
N MET A 1 32.97 11.30 -5.98
CA MET A 1 31.90 11.07 -4.98
C MET A 1 30.81 12.14 -4.97
N SER A 2 30.90 13.21 -5.79
CA SER A 2 29.89 14.28 -5.94
C SER A 2 28.74 13.91 -6.88
N ASP A 3 28.96 13.04 -7.85
CA ASP A 3 28.01 12.79 -8.96
C ASP A 3 26.80 11.88 -8.59
N ASN A 4 26.84 11.21 -7.45
CA ASN A 4 25.72 10.37 -7.00
C ASN A 4 24.63 11.16 -6.26
N LYS A 5 24.88 12.42 -5.86
CA LYS A 5 23.92 13.22 -5.10
C LYS A 5 22.69 13.60 -5.92
N ASP A 6 22.91 13.96 -7.18
CA ASP A 6 21.87 14.49 -8.06
C ASP A 6 21.03 13.32 -8.64
N PHE A 7 21.66 12.17 -8.92
CA PHE A 7 20.98 11.01 -9.48
C PHE A 7 19.84 10.48 -8.58
N PHE A 8 20.02 10.44 -7.25
CA PHE A 8 19.02 9.90 -6.33
C PHE A 8 17.92 10.90 -5.97
N GLN A 9 18.19 12.19 -6.01
CA GLN A 9 17.17 13.23 -5.83
C GLN A 9 16.36 13.46 -7.11
N GLU A 10 16.95 13.30 -8.27
CA GLU A 10 16.27 13.34 -9.57
C GLU A 10 15.56 12.01 -9.90
N SER A 11 16.04 10.88 -9.36
CA SER A 11 15.37 9.60 -9.55
C SER A 11 14.08 9.55 -8.70
N LYS A 12 12.95 9.38 -9.36
CA LYS A 12 11.62 9.17 -8.73
C LYS A 12 11.55 7.90 -7.85
N CYS A 13 12.69 7.24 -7.63
CA CYS A 13 12.79 5.95 -6.92
C CYS A 13 12.83 6.09 -5.40
N ILE A 14 13.10 7.29 -4.88
CA ILE A 14 13.13 7.58 -3.44
C ILE A 14 12.31 8.80 -3.14
N ILE A 15 11.41 8.68 -2.16
CA ILE A 15 10.73 9.83 -1.54
C ILE A 15 10.98 9.75 -0.04
N VAL A 16 11.52 10.82 0.53
CA VAL A 16 11.83 10.93 1.96
C VAL A 16 10.79 11.81 2.63
N GLN A 17 10.17 11.27 3.69
CA GLN A 17 9.29 11.98 4.59
C GLN A 17 9.81 11.82 6.03
N ASP A 18 9.31 12.59 6.97
CA ASP A 18 9.81 12.58 8.35
C ASP A 18 9.69 11.21 9.05
N ASP A 19 8.62 10.49 8.76
CA ASP A 19 8.27 9.21 9.36
C ASP A 19 8.44 8.02 8.42
N ARG A 20 8.70 8.29 7.12
CA ARG A 20 8.60 7.27 6.08
C ARG A 20 9.58 7.49 4.93
N PHE A 21 10.10 6.39 4.43
CA PHE A 21 10.85 6.33 3.18
C PHE A 21 10.07 5.50 2.17
N PHE A 22 9.82 6.06 0.99
CA PHE A 22 9.30 5.30 -0.13
C PHE A 22 10.46 4.89 -1.02
N ILE A 23 10.52 3.61 -1.35
CA ILE A 23 11.56 3.05 -2.22
C ILE A 23 10.87 2.29 -3.35
N ASP A 24 11.09 2.73 -4.58
CA ASP A 24 10.68 2.01 -5.78
C ASP A 24 11.81 1.13 -6.32
N ILE A 25 11.45 0.00 -6.90
CA ILE A 25 12.39 -0.94 -7.52
C ILE A 25 12.49 -0.75 -9.03
N CYS A 26 11.72 0.18 -9.59
CA CYS A 26 11.68 0.52 -11.00
C CYS A 26 12.05 1.99 -11.21
N SER A 27 12.74 2.27 -12.28
CA SER A 27 12.93 3.63 -12.78
C SER A 27 11.68 4.15 -13.50
N SER A 28 10.91 3.25 -14.14
CA SER A 28 9.64 3.51 -14.81
C SER A 28 8.79 2.25 -14.94
N GLY A 29 7.53 2.44 -15.30
CA GLY A 29 6.57 1.37 -15.59
C GLY A 29 6.12 0.57 -14.36
N CYS A 30 4.88 0.09 -14.42
CA CYS A 30 4.31 -0.82 -13.43
C CYS A 30 3.82 -2.11 -14.08
N GLY A 31 3.29 -2.02 -15.30
CA GLY A 31 2.75 -3.14 -16.06
C GLY A 31 1.37 -3.61 -15.58
N SER A 32 0.78 -3.00 -14.56
CA SER A 32 -0.55 -3.37 -14.05
C SER A 32 -1.70 -2.73 -14.81
N GLY A 33 -1.48 -1.56 -15.43
CA GLY A 33 -2.47 -0.90 -16.30
C GLY A 33 -3.75 -0.44 -15.61
N CYS A 34 -3.71 -0.17 -14.31
CA CYS A 34 -4.91 0.21 -13.55
C CYS A 34 -5.47 1.55 -14.04
N LEU A 35 -6.75 1.60 -14.39
CA LEU A 35 -7.39 2.79 -14.98
C LEU A 35 -7.49 3.99 -14.04
N TYR A 36 -7.38 3.79 -12.73
CA TYR A 36 -7.40 4.83 -11.70
C TYR A 36 -5.99 5.25 -11.25
N CYS A 37 -4.94 4.71 -11.87
CA CYS A 37 -3.58 4.92 -11.38
C CYS A 37 -3.12 6.36 -11.61
N TYR A 38 -2.62 6.97 -10.54
CA TYR A 38 -2.03 8.31 -10.59
C TYR A 38 -0.56 8.30 -11.03
N ALA A 39 0.08 7.11 -11.01
CA ALA A 39 1.47 6.99 -11.42
C ALA A 39 1.59 7.11 -12.94
N PRO A 40 2.51 7.94 -13.45
CA PRO A 40 2.80 7.96 -14.87
C PRO A 40 3.33 6.61 -15.32
N GLU A 41 3.15 6.28 -16.61
CA GLU A 41 3.73 5.08 -17.22
C GLU A 41 3.24 3.75 -16.60
N HIS A 42 2.10 3.77 -15.87
CA HIS A 42 1.56 2.58 -15.19
C HIS A 42 1.19 1.43 -16.14
N ASN A 43 0.97 1.73 -17.43
CA ASN A 43 0.73 0.75 -18.48
C ASN A 43 2.02 0.16 -19.05
N GLU A 44 3.16 0.81 -18.84
CA GLU A 44 4.42 0.38 -19.40
C GLU A 44 4.99 -0.81 -18.62
N LYS A 45 5.77 -1.62 -19.34
CA LYS A 45 6.52 -2.71 -18.72
C LYS A 45 7.49 -2.15 -17.67
N GLN A 46 7.63 -2.86 -16.55
CA GLN A 46 8.57 -2.51 -15.50
C GLN A 46 10.01 -2.42 -16.05
N CYS A 47 10.65 -1.27 -15.83
CA CYS A 47 12.08 -1.07 -16.01
C CYS A 47 12.75 -1.18 -14.63
N LEU A 48 13.11 -2.42 -14.26
CA LEU A 48 13.67 -2.71 -12.94
C LEU A 48 15.07 -2.10 -12.78
N LEU A 49 15.33 -1.57 -11.60
CA LEU A 49 16.67 -1.19 -11.17
C LEU A 49 17.58 -2.42 -11.06
N SER A 50 18.88 -2.23 -11.24
CA SER A 50 19.84 -3.26 -10.94
C SER A 50 19.99 -3.46 -9.42
N LEU A 51 20.47 -4.62 -9.01
CA LEU A 51 20.75 -4.88 -7.59
C LEU A 51 21.75 -3.86 -7.02
N GLU A 52 22.75 -3.44 -7.80
CA GLU A 52 23.73 -2.43 -7.36
C GLU A 52 23.08 -1.06 -7.13
N GLN A 53 22.15 -0.65 -7.99
CA GLN A 53 21.39 0.57 -7.76
C GLN A 53 20.54 0.50 -6.49
N ILE A 54 19.89 -0.64 -6.22
CA ILE A 54 19.14 -0.87 -4.99
C ILE A 54 20.06 -0.83 -3.76
N LYS A 55 21.24 -1.44 -3.83
CA LYS A 55 22.24 -1.33 -2.74
C LYS A 55 22.64 0.12 -2.46
N CYS A 56 22.92 0.87 -3.52
CA CYS A 56 23.26 2.30 -3.39
C CYS A 56 22.12 3.10 -2.73
N ILE A 57 20.86 2.83 -3.11
CA ILE A 57 19.67 3.45 -2.50
C ILE A 57 19.59 3.14 -1.01
N CYS A 58 19.71 1.87 -0.64
CA CYS A 58 19.63 1.42 0.75
C CYS A 58 20.74 2.06 1.61
N GLU A 59 21.98 2.05 1.14
CA GLU A 59 23.10 2.67 1.85
C GLU A 59 22.98 4.21 1.91
N TYR A 60 22.46 4.87 0.86
CA TYR A 60 22.20 6.30 0.87
C TYR A 60 21.21 6.68 1.98
N ILE A 61 20.08 5.95 2.08
CA ILE A 61 19.08 6.19 3.12
C ILE A 61 19.67 5.95 4.51
N LYS A 62 20.33 4.80 4.72
CA LYS A 62 20.94 4.42 5.99
C LYS A 62 21.98 5.44 6.48
N ASN A 63 22.82 5.95 5.58
CA ASN A 63 23.93 6.85 5.94
C ASN A 63 23.47 8.29 6.18
N ARG A 64 22.30 8.67 5.69
CA ARG A 64 21.79 10.05 5.79
C ARG A 64 20.68 10.23 6.82
N TYR A 65 19.95 9.17 7.10
CA TYR A 65 18.75 9.24 7.91
C TYR A 65 18.77 8.22 9.04
N ASN A 66 18.22 8.61 10.18
CA ASN A 66 17.93 7.62 11.22
C ASN A 66 16.73 6.79 10.78
N CYS A 67 16.97 5.52 10.48
CA CYS A 67 15.92 4.59 10.04
C CYS A 67 15.21 3.87 11.19
N HIS A 68 15.71 4.00 12.42
CA HIS A 68 15.11 3.33 13.58
C HIS A 68 13.65 3.74 13.75
N GLN A 69 12.77 2.76 13.82
CA GLN A 69 11.31 2.91 13.94
C GLN A 69 10.65 3.75 12.82
N LYS A 70 11.30 3.89 11.67
CA LYS A 70 10.69 4.50 10.48
C LYS A 70 9.99 3.46 9.62
N ILE A 71 9.07 3.93 8.78
CA ILE A 71 8.37 3.09 7.83
C ILE A 71 9.12 3.07 6.50
N ILE A 72 9.47 1.89 6.04
CA ILE A 72 9.98 1.65 4.69
C ILE A 72 8.81 1.16 3.84
N SER A 73 8.24 2.04 3.02
CA SER A 73 7.15 1.72 2.09
C SER A 73 7.73 1.35 0.73
N LEU A 74 7.53 0.11 0.33
CA LEU A 74 8.09 -0.42 -0.90
C LEU A 74 7.10 -0.30 -2.06
N CYS A 75 7.62 0.09 -3.21
CA CYS A 75 6.94 0.10 -4.51
C CYS A 75 5.64 0.93 -4.51
N PRO A 76 5.67 2.23 -4.15
CA PRO A 76 4.48 3.07 -4.14
C PRO A 76 3.86 3.24 -5.54
N ASN A 77 4.67 3.18 -6.59
CA ASN A 77 4.26 3.39 -7.97
C ASN A 77 4.32 2.13 -8.84
N THR A 78 4.81 1.01 -8.31
CA THR A 78 5.04 -0.22 -9.09
C THR A 78 4.52 -1.45 -8.36
N GLU A 79 4.35 -2.57 -9.09
CA GLU A 79 3.93 -3.83 -8.49
C GLU A 79 5.16 -4.63 -8.01
N PRO A 80 5.32 -4.83 -6.70
CA PRO A 80 6.51 -5.48 -6.12
C PRO A 80 6.63 -6.96 -6.45
N LEU A 81 5.52 -7.67 -6.66
CA LEU A 81 5.50 -9.12 -6.81
C LEU A 81 5.27 -9.59 -8.25
N LYS A 82 5.45 -8.70 -9.24
CA LYS A 82 5.16 -8.99 -10.66
C LYS A 82 6.05 -10.06 -11.27
N SER A 83 7.29 -10.19 -10.81
CA SER A 83 8.27 -11.12 -11.36
C SER A 83 9.22 -11.64 -10.28
N LYS A 84 9.91 -12.76 -10.56
CA LYS A 84 10.97 -13.27 -9.68
C LYS A 84 12.08 -12.25 -9.45
N GLN A 85 12.39 -11.45 -10.46
CA GLN A 85 13.42 -10.41 -10.34
C GLN A 85 12.97 -9.28 -9.43
N SER A 86 11.73 -8.75 -9.59
CA SER A 86 11.18 -7.74 -8.68
C SER A 86 11.13 -8.25 -7.24
N ILE A 87 10.67 -9.49 -7.03
CA ILE A 87 10.65 -10.14 -5.72
C ILE A 87 12.05 -10.20 -5.10
N SER A 88 13.07 -10.53 -5.88
CA SER A 88 14.45 -10.60 -5.37
C SER A 88 14.97 -9.25 -4.88
N LEU A 89 14.64 -8.16 -5.60
CA LEU A 89 15.00 -6.80 -5.19
C LEU A 89 14.26 -6.40 -3.91
N VAL A 90 12.97 -6.69 -3.83
CA VAL A 90 12.16 -6.44 -2.62
C VAL A 90 12.70 -7.19 -1.43
N LEU A 91 13.02 -8.48 -1.57
CA LEU A 91 13.63 -9.29 -0.50
C LEU A 91 14.97 -8.72 -0.01
N TYR A 92 15.79 -8.21 -0.94
CA TYR A 92 17.04 -7.56 -0.57
C TYR A 92 16.79 -6.31 0.30
N ILE A 93 15.84 -5.44 -0.09
CA ILE A 93 15.51 -4.24 0.67
C ILE A 93 14.98 -4.62 2.07
N ILE A 94 14.10 -5.63 2.15
CA ILE A 94 13.57 -6.12 3.42
C ILE A 94 14.71 -6.60 4.32
N ASP A 95 15.62 -7.44 3.81
CA ASP A 95 16.76 -7.95 4.60
C ASP A 95 17.69 -6.83 5.07
N PHE A 96 17.91 -5.82 4.23
CA PHE A 96 18.74 -4.67 4.57
C PHE A 96 18.15 -3.87 5.72
N PHE A 97 16.87 -3.45 5.61
CA PHE A 97 16.25 -2.54 6.57
C PHE A 97 15.77 -3.23 7.85
N ARG A 98 15.48 -4.52 7.85
CA ARG A 98 15.15 -5.22 9.11
C ARG A 98 16.24 -5.11 10.17
N LYS A 99 17.50 -4.98 9.72
CA LYS A 99 18.67 -4.78 10.60
C LYS A 99 18.70 -3.38 11.20
N GLN A 100 17.87 -2.46 10.71
CA GLN A 100 17.74 -1.08 11.17
C GLN A 100 16.52 -0.87 12.09
N ASP A 101 15.86 -1.94 12.50
CA ASP A 101 14.63 -1.89 13.34
C ASP A 101 13.52 -1.01 12.73
N CYS A 102 13.22 -1.25 11.46
CA CYS A 102 12.20 -0.52 10.69
C CYS A 102 10.87 -1.27 10.64
N TYR A 103 9.80 -0.54 10.30
CA TYR A 103 8.54 -1.11 9.85
C TYR A 103 8.55 -1.20 8.32
N ILE A 104 8.26 -2.37 7.77
CA ILE A 104 8.27 -2.57 6.33
C ILE A 104 6.84 -2.74 5.82
N GLN A 105 6.48 -1.95 4.83
CA GLN A 105 5.15 -1.97 4.25
C GLN A 105 5.23 -2.21 2.74
N ILE A 106 4.44 -3.17 2.26
CA ILE A 106 4.36 -3.55 0.85
C ILE A 106 2.89 -3.54 0.45
N SER A 107 2.59 -3.01 -0.74
CA SER A 107 1.24 -3.12 -1.31
C SER A 107 1.30 -3.92 -2.60
N THR A 108 0.39 -4.87 -2.78
CA THR A 108 0.39 -5.74 -3.97
C THR A 108 -1.03 -6.04 -4.48
N LYS A 109 -1.14 -6.26 -5.78
CA LYS A 109 -2.33 -6.76 -6.49
C LYS A 109 -2.12 -8.17 -7.05
N GLU A 110 -1.04 -8.82 -6.67
CA GLU A 110 -0.67 -10.15 -7.17
C GLU A 110 -0.99 -11.25 -6.16
N ILE A 111 -0.93 -12.49 -6.63
CA ILE A 111 -0.89 -13.67 -5.77
C ILE A 111 0.46 -13.69 -5.07
N ILE A 112 0.45 -13.80 -3.76
CA ILE A 112 1.67 -13.78 -2.97
C ILE A 112 2.30 -15.19 -3.01
N PRO A 113 3.50 -15.35 -3.59
CA PRO A 113 4.14 -16.66 -3.66
C PRO A 113 4.59 -17.14 -2.26
N SER A 114 4.36 -18.41 -1.94
CA SER A 114 4.77 -18.99 -0.65
C SER A 114 6.27 -18.83 -0.39
N TYR A 115 7.11 -19.05 -1.40
CA TYR A 115 8.57 -18.88 -1.26
C TYR A 115 8.98 -17.45 -0.84
N PHE A 116 8.20 -16.41 -1.24
CA PHE A 116 8.44 -15.05 -0.80
C PHE A 116 8.17 -14.91 0.70
N LEU A 117 7.05 -15.47 1.17
CA LEU A 117 6.68 -15.46 2.59
C LEU A 117 7.63 -16.29 3.45
N ASP A 118 8.07 -17.45 2.96
CA ASP A 118 9.08 -18.28 3.63
C ASP A 118 10.37 -17.51 3.83
N LYS A 119 10.82 -16.76 2.81
CA LYS A 119 11.99 -15.90 2.93
C LYS A 119 11.77 -14.77 3.93
N ILE A 120 10.62 -14.09 3.87
CA ILE A 120 10.28 -13.03 4.83
C ILE A 120 10.23 -13.60 6.26
N LYS A 121 9.61 -14.75 6.47
CA LYS A 121 9.52 -15.39 7.79
C LYS A 121 10.89 -15.65 8.40
N LEU A 122 11.85 -16.10 7.60
CA LEU A 122 13.24 -16.31 8.05
C LEU A 122 13.94 -15.00 8.45
N ILE A 123 13.48 -13.90 7.88
CA ILE A 123 14.06 -12.59 8.06
C ILE A 123 13.33 -11.80 9.14
N SER A 124 12.06 -12.08 9.40
CA SER A 124 11.12 -11.20 10.11
C SER A 124 11.30 -11.20 11.62
N ASN A 125 11.11 -10.02 12.19
CA ASN A 125 10.89 -9.76 13.60
C ASN A 125 9.53 -9.05 13.85
N SER A 126 8.49 -9.49 13.19
CA SER A 126 7.08 -9.05 13.37
C SER A 126 6.76 -7.62 12.89
N LYS A 127 7.62 -6.99 12.09
CA LYS A 127 7.42 -5.61 11.64
C LYS A 127 7.07 -5.47 10.16
N ILE A 128 6.52 -6.53 9.54
CA ILE A 128 6.17 -6.54 8.11
C ILE A 128 4.65 -6.45 7.94
N TYR A 129 4.22 -5.54 7.09
CA TYR A 129 2.84 -5.29 6.71
C TYR A 129 2.67 -5.48 5.20
N ILE A 130 1.77 -6.36 4.80
CA ILE A 130 1.43 -6.61 3.40
C ILE A 130 -0.01 -6.15 3.17
N ASN A 131 -0.15 -5.09 2.38
CA ASN A 131 -1.43 -4.57 1.96
C ASN A 131 -1.87 -5.30 0.68
N ILE A 132 -2.90 -6.11 0.78
CA ILE A 132 -3.52 -6.79 -0.37
C ILE A 132 -4.53 -5.82 -0.95
N SER A 133 -4.21 -5.26 -2.13
CA SER A 133 -5.00 -4.20 -2.75
C SER A 133 -6.17 -4.80 -3.53
N ILE A 134 -7.39 -4.47 -3.11
CA ILE A 134 -8.65 -4.84 -3.77
C ILE A 134 -9.57 -3.62 -3.73
N PRO A 135 -9.39 -2.64 -4.62
CA PRO A 135 -10.16 -1.39 -4.60
C PRO A 135 -11.56 -1.52 -5.20
N MET A 136 -11.79 -2.54 -6.00
CA MET A 136 -13.05 -2.84 -6.67
C MET A 136 -13.17 -4.35 -6.88
N ILE A 137 -14.40 -4.87 -6.88
CA ILE A 137 -14.71 -6.27 -7.15
C ILE A 137 -15.39 -6.39 -8.52
N THR A 138 -16.51 -5.70 -8.69
CA THR A 138 -17.23 -5.67 -9.97
C THR A 138 -16.39 -4.97 -11.04
N ASN A 139 -16.23 -5.59 -12.21
CA ASN A 139 -15.40 -5.11 -13.32
C ASN A 139 -13.91 -4.94 -12.98
N SER A 140 -13.40 -5.66 -11.97
CA SER A 140 -11.99 -5.57 -11.59
C SER A 140 -11.04 -5.94 -12.73
N ASP A 141 -11.43 -6.87 -13.60
CA ASP A 141 -10.71 -7.29 -14.81
C ASP A 141 -10.59 -6.17 -15.86
N ILE A 142 -11.58 -5.26 -15.92
CA ILE A 142 -11.54 -4.08 -16.80
C ILE A 142 -10.70 -2.98 -16.19
N VAL A 143 -10.86 -2.75 -14.88
CA VAL A 143 -10.25 -1.63 -14.16
C VAL A 143 -8.78 -1.91 -13.83
N GLU A 144 -8.43 -3.18 -13.63
CA GLU A 144 -7.09 -3.66 -13.29
C GLU A 144 -6.69 -4.82 -14.22
N PRO A 145 -6.52 -4.58 -15.53
CA PRO A 145 -6.48 -5.62 -16.56
C PRO A 145 -5.32 -6.61 -16.44
N ASN A 146 -4.24 -6.22 -15.80
CA ASN A 146 -3.03 -7.04 -15.64
C ASN A 146 -2.72 -7.39 -14.18
N ALA A 147 -3.68 -7.22 -13.27
CA ALA A 147 -3.57 -7.67 -11.89
C ALA A 147 -4.15 -9.09 -11.72
N ALA A 148 -3.81 -9.76 -10.63
CA ALA A 148 -4.48 -11.00 -10.26
C ALA A 148 -5.98 -10.75 -10.01
N THR A 149 -6.83 -11.77 -10.19
CA THR A 149 -8.27 -11.61 -9.96
C THR A 149 -8.55 -11.22 -8.49
N TYR A 150 -9.65 -10.52 -8.24
CA TYR A 150 -10.00 -10.17 -6.86
C TYR A 150 -10.16 -11.42 -5.97
N SER A 151 -10.65 -12.52 -6.53
CA SER A 151 -10.79 -13.79 -5.82
C SER A 151 -9.44 -14.37 -5.40
N ASP A 152 -8.46 -14.35 -6.31
CA ASP A 152 -7.11 -14.82 -6.01
C ASP A 152 -6.44 -13.93 -4.95
N ARG A 153 -6.66 -12.61 -5.04
CA ARG A 153 -6.16 -11.67 -4.03
C ARG A 153 -6.79 -11.90 -2.66
N PHE A 154 -8.10 -12.18 -2.57
CA PHE A 154 -8.73 -12.59 -1.31
C PHE A 154 -8.17 -13.92 -0.79
N ASN A 155 -7.83 -14.87 -1.66
CA ASN A 155 -7.22 -16.13 -1.25
C ASN A 155 -5.87 -15.95 -0.55
N ASN A 156 -5.16 -14.84 -0.77
CA ASN A 156 -3.92 -14.54 -0.02
C ASN A 156 -4.17 -14.47 1.50
N PHE A 157 -5.38 -14.12 1.96
CA PHE A 157 -5.68 -14.06 3.40
C PHE A 157 -5.69 -15.43 4.09
N LYS A 158 -5.78 -16.54 3.35
CA LYS A 158 -5.60 -17.89 3.91
C LYS A 158 -4.19 -18.07 4.48
N LEU A 159 -3.22 -17.29 4.00
CA LEU A 159 -1.84 -17.31 4.43
C LEU A 159 -1.67 -16.82 5.87
N ASN A 160 -2.62 -16.06 6.43
CA ASN A 160 -2.63 -15.66 7.84
C ASN A 160 -2.48 -16.85 8.79
N ASN A 161 -3.02 -18.01 8.42
CA ASN A 161 -2.96 -19.22 9.25
C ASN A 161 -1.57 -19.84 9.34
N TYR A 162 -0.67 -19.49 8.42
CA TYR A 162 0.68 -20.06 8.30
C TYR A 162 1.79 -19.07 8.63
N TYR A 163 1.49 -17.76 8.53
CA TYR A 163 2.46 -16.67 8.67
C TYR A 163 1.95 -15.61 9.65
N SER A 164 1.75 -16.03 10.92
CA SER A 164 1.22 -15.16 11.99
C SER A 164 2.08 -13.94 12.30
N ASP A 165 3.37 -14.00 11.96
CA ASP A 165 4.32 -12.90 12.18
C ASP A 165 4.27 -11.82 11.10
N ILE A 166 3.46 -12.03 10.05
CA ILE A 166 3.26 -11.09 8.97
C ILE A 166 1.85 -10.50 9.08
N ASN A 167 1.75 -9.18 9.03
CA ASN A 167 0.47 -8.49 9.09
C ASN A 167 -0.12 -8.32 7.69
N PHE A 168 -1.19 -9.06 7.39
CA PHE A 168 -1.94 -8.90 6.13
C PHE A 168 -3.10 -7.94 6.35
N CYS A 169 -3.19 -6.92 5.49
CA CYS A 169 -4.23 -5.91 5.55
C CYS A 169 -5.00 -5.88 4.23
N LEU A 170 -6.32 -5.84 4.28
CA LEU A 170 -7.13 -5.55 3.10
C LEU A 170 -7.04 -4.05 2.79
N TYR A 171 -6.60 -3.72 1.58
CA TYR A 171 -6.35 -2.35 1.15
C TYR A 171 -7.34 -1.96 0.05
N ILE A 172 -8.39 -1.21 0.45
CA ILE A 172 -9.44 -0.72 -0.43
C ILE A 172 -9.13 0.74 -0.76
N LYS A 173 -8.15 0.92 -1.63
CA LYS A 173 -7.73 2.26 -2.05
C LYS A 173 -7.28 2.25 -3.52
N PRO A 174 -7.90 3.08 -4.35
CA PRO A 174 -9.01 3.98 -4.00
C PRO A 174 -10.29 3.21 -3.73
N LEU A 175 -11.13 3.70 -2.81
CA LEU A 175 -12.49 3.17 -2.67
C LEU A 175 -13.31 3.64 -3.87
N ILE A 176 -13.63 2.71 -4.76
CA ILE A 176 -14.46 2.96 -5.95
C ILE A 176 -15.89 2.66 -5.57
N GLN A 177 -16.77 3.64 -5.76
CA GLN A 177 -18.18 3.52 -5.39
C GLN A 177 -18.90 2.49 -6.25
N ASN A 178 -19.25 1.35 -5.65
CA ASN A 178 -20.13 0.35 -6.23
C ASN A 178 -20.88 -0.36 -5.11
N GLN A 179 -22.22 -0.22 -5.10
CA GLN A 179 -23.04 -0.78 -4.04
C GLN A 179 -23.02 -2.32 -4.02
N GLN A 180 -22.89 -2.97 -5.18
CA GLN A 180 -22.82 -4.43 -5.27
C GLN A 180 -21.56 -5.00 -4.62
N ASP A 181 -20.49 -4.22 -4.56
CA ASP A 181 -19.23 -4.64 -3.95
C ASP A 181 -19.29 -4.68 -2.42
N LEU A 182 -20.15 -3.85 -1.79
CA LEU A 182 -20.22 -3.73 -0.33
C LEU A 182 -20.52 -5.07 0.36
N GLU A 183 -21.56 -5.77 -0.10
CA GLU A 183 -21.93 -7.06 0.47
C GLU A 183 -20.83 -8.12 0.24
N THR A 184 -20.20 -8.07 -0.94
CA THR A 184 -19.12 -8.97 -1.29
C THR A 184 -17.89 -8.73 -0.43
N TYR A 185 -17.55 -7.48 -0.11
CA TYR A 185 -16.49 -7.16 0.86
C TYR A 185 -16.83 -7.72 2.24
N VAL A 186 -18.01 -7.46 2.76
CA VAL A 186 -18.45 -7.96 4.07
C VAL A 186 -18.35 -9.50 4.13
N LYS A 187 -18.88 -10.18 3.09
CA LYS A 187 -18.81 -11.64 2.99
C LYS A 187 -17.37 -12.16 3.01
N ASN A 188 -16.49 -11.58 2.21
CA ASN A 188 -15.10 -12.03 2.13
C ASN A 188 -14.31 -11.69 3.41
N ILE A 189 -14.53 -10.51 4.00
CA ILE A 189 -13.88 -10.13 5.27
C ILE A 189 -14.21 -11.16 6.35
N ASN A 190 -15.48 -11.55 6.48
CA ASN A 190 -15.91 -12.55 7.45
C ASN A 190 -15.40 -13.96 7.09
N PHE A 191 -15.48 -14.37 5.83
CA PHE A 191 -15.07 -15.69 5.36
C PHE A 191 -13.56 -15.93 5.58
N TYR A 192 -12.73 -14.93 5.25
CA TYR A 192 -11.27 -15.03 5.43
C TYR A 192 -10.77 -14.54 6.78
N ASN A 193 -11.68 -14.17 7.70
CA ASN A 193 -11.37 -13.64 9.03
C ASN A 193 -10.34 -12.48 8.96
N ILE A 194 -10.58 -11.52 8.05
CA ILE A 194 -9.70 -10.37 7.85
C ILE A 194 -9.83 -9.42 9.03
N SER A 195 -8.75 -9.20 9.75
CA SER A 195 -8.75 -8.38 10.98
C SER A 195 -8.48 -6.90 10.74
N LYS A 196 -7.81 -6.53 9.64
CA LYS A 196 -7.37 -5.16 9.35
C LYS A 196 -7.79 -4.74 7.95
N VAL A 197 -8.53 -3.64 7.86
CA VAL A 197 -9.02 -3.06 6.59
C VAL A 197 -8.60 -1.60 6.51
N ILE A 198 -7.95 -1.23 5.43
CA ILE A 198 -7.52 0.14 5.13
C ILE A 198 -8.39 0.66 3.99
N ILE A 199 -9.04 1.79 4.23
CA ILE A 199 -9.91 2.43 3.23
C ILE A 199 -9.38 3.84 2.99
N GLY A 200 -9.33 4.24 1.73
CA GLY A 200 -8.91 5.59 1.42
C GLY A 200 -9.47 6.09 0.09
N PRO A 201 -9.54 7.44 -0.05
CA PRO A 201 -9.95 8.07 -1.29
C PRO A 201 -8.85 7.91 -2.36
N THR A 202 -9.18 8.28 -3.57
CA THR A 202 -8.20 8.51 -4.64
C THR A 202 -7.35 9.72 -4.32
N PHE A 203 -6.07 9.65 -4.67
CA PHE A 203 -5.25 10.85 -4.76
C PHE A 203 -5.26 11.34 -6.21
N ASP A 204 -6.07 12.34 -6.50
CA ASP A 204 -5.86 13.16 -7.68
C ASP A 204 -5.10 14.41 -7.25
N LYS A 205 -3.97 14.67 -7.88
CA LYS A 205 -3.15 15.85 -7.58
C LYS A 205 -3.84 17.17 -7.97
N ASN A 206 -4.87 17.10 -8.81
CA ASN A 206 -5.53 18.25 -9.42
C ASN A 206 -7.01 18.39 -9.03
N ALA A 207 -7.55 17.50 -8.19
CA ALA A 207 -8.95 17.53 -7.83
C ALA A 207 -9.15 18.06 -6.42
N GLU A 208 -9.90 19.13 -6.30
CA GLU A 208 -10.51 19.58 -5.03
C GLU A 208 -11.58 18.60 -4.53
N ILE A 209 -11.97 17.63 -5.37
CA ILE A 209 -12.91 16.55 -5.06
C ILE A 209 -12.27 15.23 -5.47
N PRO A 210 -12.22 14.20 -4.62
CA PRO A 210 -11.67 12.91 -4.99
C PRO A 210 -12.57 12.26 -6.07
N CYS A 211 -12.21 12.42 -7.32
CA CYS A 211 -12.85 11.77 -8.45
C CYS A 211 -11.87 10.82 -9.12
N ILE A 212 -12.39 9.68 -9.57
CA ILE A 212 -11.65 8.73 -10.40
C ILE A 212 -12.16 8.88 -11.82
N SER A 213 -11.27 9.29 -12.73
CA SER A 213 -11.54 9.22 -14.15
C SER A 213 -11.29 7.80 -14.62
N LEU A 214 -12.34 7.06 -14.92
CA LEU A 214 -12.26 5.79 -15.63
C LEU A 214 -12.39 6.06 -17.12
N TYR A 215 -11.44 5.55 -17.88
CA TYR A 215 -11.53 5.52 -19.33
C TYR A 215 -12.22 4.21 -19.73
N ASP A 216 -13.29 4.30 -20.50
CA ASP A 216 -13.87 3.13 -21.15
C ASP A 216 -12.97 2.67 -22.31
N LYS A 217 -13.30 1.52 -22.91
CA LYS A 217 -12.56 0.98 -24.06
C LYS A 217 -12.56 1.90 -25.29
N ASN A 218 -13.40 2.92 -25.31
CA ASN A 218 -13.55 3.89 -26.38
C ASN A 218 -12.89 5.23 -26.06
N GLY A 219 -12.16 5.32 -24.92
CA GLY A 219 -11.49 6.55 -24.48
C GLY A 219 -12.42 7.61 -23.87
N ALA A 220 -13.69 7.28 -23.63
CA ALA A 220 -14.60 8.17 -22.95
C ALA A 220 -14.31 8.20 -21.45
N ASN A 221 -14.06 9.39 -20.90
CA ASN A 221 -13.85 9.59 -19.47
C ASN A 221 -15.13 9.30 -18.69
N LYS A 222 -15.12 8.27 -17.88
CA LYS A 222 -16.17 8.03 -16.90
C LYS A 222 -15.68 8.50 -15.54
N ILE A 223 -16.12 9.68 -15.12
CA ILE A 223 -15.79 10.22 -13.81
C ILE A 223 -16.68 9.50 -12.79
N LEU A 224 -16.07 8.69 -11.94
CA LEU A 224 -16.72 8.15 -10.76
C LEU A 224 -16.37 9.05 -9.58
N GLN A 225 -17.27 9.98 -9.26
CA GLN A 225 -17.19 10.75 -8.03
C GLN A 225 -17.53 9.83 -6.86
N THR A 226 -16.66 9.77 -5.88
CA THR A 226 -17.02 9.26 -4.55
C THR A 226 -17.91 10.33 -3.93
N GLN A 227 -19.21 10.08 -3.82
CA GLN A 227 -20.11 11.03 -3.16
C GLN A 227 -19.66 11.23 -1.71
N SER A 228 -19.69 12.48 -1.26
CA SER A 228 -19.51 12.81 0.15
C SER A 228 -20.43 11.92 1.00
N GLY A 229 -19.88 11.26 1.99
CA GLY A 229 -20.62 10.32 2.86
C GLY A 229 -20.65 8.86 2.41
N TYR A 230 -20.27 8.51 1.16
CA TYR A 230 -20.21 7.10 0.74
C TYR A 230 -19.16 6.32 1.54
N MET A 231 -17.98 6.89 1.71
CA MET A 231 -16.92 6.28 2.51
C MET A 231 -17.35 6.06 3.96
N ASP A 232 -18.00 7.04 4.56
CA ASP A 232 -18.55 6.94 5.93
C ASP A 232 -19.62 5.86 6.05
N GLY A 233 -20.53 5.79 5.07
CA GLY A 233 -21.54 4.74 5.00
C GLY A 233 -20.91 3.35 4.89
N PHE A 234 -19.89 3.20 4.07
CA PHE A 234 -19.16 1.94 3.91
C PHE A 234 -18.41 1.55 5.19
N ILE A 235 -17.72 2.48 5.83
CA ILE A 235 -17.03 2.24 7.11
C ILE A 235 -18.03 1.80 8.19
N LYS A 236 -19.16 2.48 8.31
CA LYS A 236 -20.23 2.11 9.26
C LYS A 236 -20.75 0.71 8.98
N LEU A 237 -20.98 0.37 7.71
CA LEU A 237 -21.43 -0.97 7.32
C LEU A 237 -20.39 -2.04 7.70
N LEU A 238 -19.11 -1.85 7.37
CA LEU A 238 -18.07 -2.81 7.73
C LEU A 238 -18.00 -3.03 9.24
N ARG A 239 -18.03 -1.96 10.03
CA ARG A 239 -18.00 -2.04 11.49
C ARG A 239 -19.21 -2.74 12.09
N SER A 240 -20.40 -2.56 11.48
CA SER A 240 -21.62 -3.20 11.96
C SER A 240 -21.73 -4.68 11.56
N LYS A 241 -21.03 -5.12 10.51
CA LYS A 241 -21.18 -6.46 9.92
C LYS A 241 -19.93 -7.32 10.05
N THR A 242 -18.80 -6.77 10.47
CA THR A 242 -17.53 -7.49 10.59
C THR A 242 -16.87 -7.18 11.93
N LYS A 243 -15.85 -7.99 12.29
CA LYS A 243 -14.98 -7.72 13.44
C LYS A 243 -13.68 -7.00 13.04
N ALA A 244 -13.56 -6.61 11.78
CA ALA A 244 -12.36 -5.98 11.27
C ALA A 244 -12.17 -4.58 11.85
N GLN A 245 -10.94 -4.25 12.19
CA GLN A 245 -10.54 -2.88 12.50
C GLN A 245 -10.38 -2.10 11.19
N VAL A 246 -10.99 -0.93 11.10
CA VAL A 246 -10.98 -0.10 9.89
C VAL A 246 -10.12 1.13 10.09
N TYR A 247 -9.22 1.39 9.15
CA TYR A 247 -8.22 2.46 9.17
C TYR A 247 -8.33 3.35 7.92
N GLY A 248 -8.11 4.63 8.07
CA GLY A 248 -8.10 5.60 6.96
C GLY A 248 -6.75 5.66 6.21
N SER A 249 -5.69 5.11 6.79
CA SER A 249 -4.37 5.09 6.18
C SER A 249 -3.61 3.83 6.57
N SER A 250 -2.70 3.42 5.70
CA SER A 250 -1.80 2.29 5.96
C SER A 250 -0.82 2.54 7.10
N VAL A 251 -0.49 3.80 7.38
CA VAL A 251 0.33 4.20 8.54
C VAL A 251 -0.43 4.00 9.85
N CYS A 252 -1.74 4.27 9.85
CA CYS A 252 -2.57 4.12 11.04
C CYS A 252 -2.59 2.69 11.58
N VAL A 253 -2.46 1.69 10.69
CA VAL A 253 -2.36 0.29 11.08
C VAL A 253 -1.09 0.05 11.90
N ILE A 254 0.05 0.52 11.39
CA ILE A 254 1.35 0.36 12.03
C ILE A 254 1.35 1.10 13.37
N TYR A 255 0.87 2.33 13.37
CA TYR A 255 0.78 3.15 14.58
C TYR A 255 -0.11 2.49 15.66
N ASN A 256 -1.25 1.92 15.27
CA ASN A 256 -2.16 1.28 16.21
C ASN A 256 -1.56 0.02 16.86
N ASP A 257 -0.75 -0.74 16.12
CA ASP A 257 -0.13 -1.97 16.62
C ASP A 257 1.01 -1.70 17.61
N PHE A 258 1.64 -0.52 17.55
CA PHE A 258 2.84 -0.18 18.31
C PHE A 258 2.71 1.11 19.15
N LYS A 259 1.50 1.45 19.60
CA LYS A 259 1.17 2.67 20.34
C LYS A 259 2.13 3.01 21.49
N ASP A 260 2.58 1.99 22.21
CA ASP A 260 3.42 2.17 23.41
C ASP A 260 4.90 2.33 23.09
N HIS A 261 5.31 2.09 21.84
CA HIS A 261 6.71 2.07 21.42
C HIS A 261 7.01 2.99 20.25
N CYS A 262 6.01 3.57 19.61
CA CYS A 262 6.18 4.30 18.37
C CYS A 262 6.22 5.80 18.60
N VAL A 263 7.43 6.36 18.55
CA VAL A 263 7.67 7.81 18.44
C VAL A 263 7.62 8.22 16.97
N LEU A 264 6.61 7.73 16.22
CA LEU A 264 6.37 8.21 14.86
C LEU A 264 5.90 9.65 14.96
N LYS A 265 6.80 10.59 14.72
CA LYS A 265 6.40 11.97 14.41
C LYS A 265 5.68 11.92 13.08
N LEU A 266 4.35 11.99 13.12
CA LEU A 266 3.55 12.04 11.90
C LEU A 266 3.99 13.24 11.06
N SER A 267 4.23 13.00 9.79
CA SER A 267 4.52 14.08 8.84
C SER A 267 3.36 15.06 8.79
N GLN A 268 3.60 16.31 8.40
CA GLN A 268 2.54 17.30 8.21
C GLN A 268 1.44 16.81 7.27
N PHE A 269 1.82 16.01 6.26
CA PHE A 269 0.88 15.40 5.33
C PHE A 269 -0.08 14.43 6.03
N ILE A 270 0.40 13.62 6.98
CA ILE A 270 -0.47 12.70 7.73
C ILE A 270 -1.33 13.48 8.73
N LYS A 271 -0.80 14.54 9.34
CA LYS A 271 -1.59 15.42 10.21
C LYS A 271 -2.77 16.03 9.45
N SER A 272 -2.54 16.61 8.27
CA SER A 272 -3.63 17.15 7.45
C SER A 272 -4.64 16.07 7.02
N THR A 273 -4.18 14.87 6.71
CA THR A 273 -5.07 13.74 6.38
C THR A 273 -5.87 13.29 7.61
N CYS A 274 -5.32 13.43 8.82
CA CYS A 274 -6.03 13.11 10.06
C CYS A 274 -7.09 14.16 10.40
N GLU A 275 -6.85 15.44 10.16
CA GLU A 275 -7.83 16.52 10.38
C GLU A 275 -9.12 16.29 9.58
N ASP A 276 -8.98 15.77 8.36
CA ASP A 276 -10.12 15.44 7.48
C ASP A 276 -10.60 13.98 7.63
N CYS A 277 -9.99 13.21 8.53
CA CYS A 277 -10.31 11.80 8.68
C CYS A 277 -11.61 11.57 9.44
N SER A 278 -12.60 10.95 8.81
CA SER A 278 -13.88 10.58 9.45
C SER A 278 -13.72 9.62 10.64
N LEU A 279 -12.57 8.97 10.76
CA LEU A 279 -12.22 8.05 11.84
C LEU A 279 -11.49 8.75 13.01
N LEU A 280 -11.21 10.05 12.91
CA LEU A 280 -10.41 10.78 13.91
C LEU A 280 -11.01 10.69 15.31
N LYS A 281 -12.33 10.82 15.44
CA LYS A 281 -13.04 10.78 16.74
C LYS A 281 -12.88 9.44 17.47
N GLU A 282 -12.55 8.37 16.77
CA GLU A 282 -12.38 7.02 17.31
C GLU A 282 -10.89 6.61 17.35
N CYS A 283 -10.05 7.44 16.76
CA CYS A 283 -8.61 7.25 16.77
C CYS A 283 -8.05 7.83 18.07
N ASN A 284 -7.30 7.04 18.83
CA ASN A 284 -6.61 7.52 20.04
C ASN A 284 -5.47 8.53 19.75
N TYR A 285 -5.48 9.13 18.56
CA TYR A 285 -4.47 10.07 18.09
C TYR A 285 -4.55 11.45 18.77
N GLU A 286 -5.70 11.84 19.36
CA GLU A 286 -5.91 13.13 20.00
C GLU A 286 -5.06 13.37 21.28
N LYS A 287 -4.19 12.43 21.64
CA LYS A 287 -3.48 12.46 22.92
C LYS A 287 -1.96 12.61 22.82
N ILE A 288 -1.43 12.99 21.63
CA ILE A 288 0.02 13.23 21.49
C ILE A 288 0.29 14.68 21.12
#